data_efe17835ed214cad5e7f255dab990479
#
_entry.id   efe17835ed214cad5e7f255dab990479
#
_cell.length_a   1.000
_cell.length_b   1.000
_cell.length_c   1.000
_cell.angle_alpha   90.00
_cell.angle_beta   90.00
_cell.angle_gamma   90.00
#
_symmetry.space_group_name_H-M   'P 1'
#
loop_
_entity.id
_entity.type
_entity.pdbx_description
1 polymer ?
#
loop_
_entity_poly.entity_id
_entity_poly.type
_entity_poly.pdbx_seq_one_letter_code
_entity_poly.pdbx_strand_id
1 'polypeptide(L)'
;MHWVTGFISHYMKSAPAETQALTAAGSDLAAGWAGPQLWTTLGLLAIPAGLAALVALLGLELPVAVLYGVASVFGLILLYRLRFESETLLALAVCYLPLSKSYVAPISPGVNATNILEVLLLLAWLLEGARGARTQAAPRTDARLVALWAALSSLSMVTETLRVGGDEFFSVHAESAKAWLDQFVVFFAFLNLIRDGKMARRVAVYAMLSSVFVLALGFVEWLDKRDIDKIDHARLLGPQLQPNDLGGYLAYSAGPFLGLLFCNWTRVRSWWLAPYFLLLVRVVVATFSRGAYIGLGVAVVCAAFVRGRLFFFASSLALVLMVFQFPSLVPESLRERMEQTTSTGIQQDSLDRSSETRLLLWNAAIDMTLENPILGKGFGSFAALKGAYTEINVEEADNHNMFLYICSQMGIPALIAFALVILRMLQLGARLFRRCTDNFGRSLGLGGAAMAAAVIGVNMFGSRMVDICVSAEFWVYLAVLAVMWQEVRARSSERAK
;
A
#
# COMPACT_ATOMS: atom_id res chain seq x y z
N MET A 1 23.82 4.68 -36.60
CA MET A 1 22.68 3.90 -36.05
C MET A 1 22.08 2.89 -37.04
N HIS A 2 22.07 3.13 -38.33
CA HIS A 2 21.50 2.22 -39.35
C HIS A 2 22.31 0.90 -39.56
N TRP A 3 23.58 0.83 -39.23
CA TRP A 3 24.43 -0.37 -39.37
C TRP A 3 24.19 -1.42 -38.26
N VAL A 4 23.84 -1.01 -37.07
CA VAL A 4 23.58 -1.93 -35.93
C VAL A 4 22.22 -2.60 -36.08
N THR A 5 21.22 -1.93 -36.64
CA THR A 5 19.89 -2.52 -36.87
C THR A 5 19.89 -3.54 -38.00
N GLY A 6 20.74 -3.37 -39.03
CA GLY A 6 20.90 -4.35 -40.13
C GLY A 6 21.58 -5.64 -39.71
N PHE A 7 22.57 -5.56 -38.84
CA PHE A 7 23.33 -6.73 -38.33
C PHE A 7 22.49 -7.61 -37.41
N ILE A 8 21.71 -6.97 -36.53
CA ILE A 8 20.81 -7.66 -35.59
C ILE A 8 19.65 -8.36 -36.36
N SER A 9 19.11 -7.76 -37.41
CA SER A 9 18.06 -8.35 -38.24
C SER A 9 18.50 -9.60 -38.99
N HIS A 10 19.76 -9.66 -39.42
CA HIS A 10 20.29 -10.81 -40.18
C HIS A 10 20.61 -11.99 -39.25
N TYR A 11 21.10 -11.72 -38.05
CA TYR A 11 21.44 -12.77 -37.05
C TYR A 11 20.19 -13.39 -36.41
N MET A 12 19.06 -12.65 -36.38
CA MET A 12 17.78 -13.13 -35.81
C MET A 12 17.00 -14.09 -36.72
N LYS A 13 17.24 -14.08 -38.05
CA LYS A 13 16.58 -14.98 -38.99
C LYS A 13 17.17 -16.39 -39.00
N SER A 14 18.36 -16.58 -38.46
CA SER A 14 19.06 -17.89 -38.43
C SER A 14 19.06 -18.55 -37.05
N ALA A 15 18.39 -17.98 -36.06
CA ALA A 15 18.34 -18.53 -34.70
C ALA A 15 17.31 -19.67 -34.60
N PRO A 16 17.52 -20.69 -33.74
CA PRO A 16 16.55 -21.76 -33.50
C PRO A 16 15.21 -21.22 -33.00
N ALA A 17 14.13 -21.95 -33.31
CA ALA A 17 12.76 -21.53 -33.00
C ALA A 17 12.52 -21.15 -31.50
N GLU A 18 13.21 -21.80 -30.59
CA GLU A 18 13.22 -21.46 -29.16
C GLU A 18 13.77 -20.05 -28.86
N THR A 19 14.85 -19.70 -29.58
CA THR A 19 15.48 -18.37 -29.43
C THR A 19 14.60 -17.27 -30.05
N GLN A 20 13.90 -17.59 -31.15
CA GLN A 20 12.93 -16.68 -31.75
C GLN A 20 11.68 -16.49 -30.87
N ALA A 21 11.20 -17.54 -30.20
CA ALA A 21 10.10 -17.45 -29.23
C ALA A 21 10.50 -16.65 -27.96
N LEU A 22 11.76 -16.78 -27.52
CA LEU A 22 12.27 -16.02 -26.37
C LEU A 22 12.51 -14.54 -26.70
N THR A 23 12.93 -14.24 -27.95
CA THR A 23 13.08 -12.85 -28.41
C THR A 23 11.74 -12.20 -28.68
N ALA A 24 10.76 -12.92 -29.23
CA ALA A 24 9.39 -12.44 -29.40
C ALA A 24 8.72 -12.19 -28.03
N ALA A 25 8.88 -13.10 -27.06
CA ALA A 25 8.41 -12.88 -25.69
C ALA A 25 9.14 -11.72 -24.99
N GLY A 26 10.42 -11.51 -25.28
CA GLY A 26 11.20 -10.36 -24.78
C GLY A 26 10.82 -9.05 -25.46
N SER A 27 10.49 -9.06 -26.76
CA SER A 27 10.03 -7.88 -27.50
C SER A 27 8.59 -7.51 -27.12
N ASP A 28 7.71 -8.47 -26.86
CA ASP A 28 6.37 -8.23 -26.37
C ASP A 28 6.37 -7.70 -24.91
N LEU A 29 7.28 -8.15 -24.07
CA LEU A 29 7.54 -7.54 -22.76
C LEU A 29 8.07 -6.11 -22.92
N ALA A 30 9.07 -5.87 -23.76
CA ALA A 30 9.64 -4.54 -24.01
C ALA A 30 8.63 -3.61 -24.70
N ALA A 31 7.85 -4.08 -25.66
CA ALA A 31 6.81 -3.29 -26.34
C ALA A 31 5.60 -2.99 -25.44
N GLY A 32 5.27 -3.88 -24.50
CA GLY A 32 4.24 -3.63 -23.47
C GLY A 32 4.68 -2.64 -22.39
N TRP A 33 5.99 -2.50 -22.15
CA TRP A 33 6.58 -1.64 -21.12
C TRP A 33 7.03 -0.27 -21.65
N ALA A 34 7.32 -0.16 -22.94
CA ALA A 34 7.94 1.02 -23.56
C ALA A 34 6.98 1.79 -24.48
N GLY A 35 5.68 1.77 -24.21
CA GLY A 35 4.76 2.65 -24.93
C GLY A 35 5.14 4.13 -24.74
N PRO A 36 4.99 4.97 -25.81
CA PRO A 36 5.30 6.41 -25.72
C PRO A 36 4.67 7.09 -24.51
N GLN A 37 3.52 6.62 -24.04
CA GLN A 37 2.81 7.12 -22.87
C GLN A 37 3.56 6.88 -21.55
N LEU A 38 4.22 5.72 -21.39
CA LEU A 38 5.01 5.44 -20.17
C LEU A 38 6.17 6.43 -20.03
N TRP A 39 6.94 6.62 -21.11
CA TRP A 39 8.07 7.55 -21.10
C TRP A 39 7.64 9.00 -20.94
N THR A 40 6.51 9.39 -21.54
CA THR A 40 5.94 10.73 -21.36
C THR A 40 5.50 10.92 -19.91
N THR A 41 4.80 9.96 -19.33
CA THR A 41 4.33 10.04 -17.94
C THR A 41 5.49 10.04 -16.94
N LEU A 42 6.50 9.18 -17.13
CA LEU A 42 7.69 9.15 -16.28
C LEU A 42 8.53 10.44 -16.43
N GLY A 43 8.67 10.97 -17.66
CA GLY A 43 9.34 12.24 -17.90
C GLY A 43 8.64 13.40 -17.19
N LEU A 44 7.31 13.43 -17.22
CA LEU A 44 6.49 14.46 -16.58
C LEU A 44 6.53 14.37 -15.03
N LEU A 45 6.64 13.17 -14.48
CA LEU A 45 6.83 12.96 -13.02
C LEU A 45 8.26 13.32 -12.57
N ALA A 46 9.26 13.15 -13.45
CA ALA A 46 10.65 13.48 -13.15
C ALA A 46 10.93 14.98 -13.13
N ILE A 47 10.17 15.80 -13.87
CA ILE A 47 10.38 17.25 -13.96
C ILE A 47 10.20 17.96 -12.60
N PRO A 48 9.08 17.76 -11.84
CA PRO A 48 8.92 18.39 -10.52
C PRO A 48 9.97 17.91 -9.52
N ALA A 49 10.33 16.64 -9.55
CA ALA A 49 11.36 16.08 -8.69
C ALA A 49 12.75 16.65 -9.02
N GLY A 50 13.07 16.80 -10.31
CA GLY A 50 14.30 17.43 -10.77
C GLY A 50 14.37 18.91 -10.41
N LEU A 51 13.26 19.63 -10.51
CA LEU A 51 13.16 21.03 -10.12
C LEU A 51 13.34 21.23 -8.61
N ALA A 52 12.70 20.38 -7.80
CA ALA A 52 12.86 20.39 -6.34
C ALA A 52 14.30 20.07 -5.92
N ALA A 53 14.92 19.07 -6.56
CA ALA A 53 16.32 18.74 -6.33
C ALA A 53 17.26 19.88 -6.76
N LEU A 54 16.99 20.55 -7.88
CA LEU A 54 17.77 21.70 -8.36
C LEU A 54 17.68 22.90 -7.40
N VAL A 55 16.47 23.22 -6.91
CA VAL A 55 16.24 24.28 -5.92
C VAL A 55 16.98 23.99 -4.61
N ALA A 56 16.93 22.73 -4.16
CA ALA A 56 17.67 22.29 -2.97
C ALA A 56 19.19 22.34 -3.17
N LEU A 57 19.70 21.93 -4.34
CA LEU A 57 21.13 21.99 -4.69
C LEU A 57 21.67 23.40 -4.83
N LEU A 58 20.84 24.36 -5.28
CA LEU A 58 21.24 25.76 -5.44
C LEU A 58 21.12 26.58 -4.15
N GLY A 59 20.65 25.97 -3.04
CA GLY A 59 20.49 26.65 -1.76
C GLY A 59 19.54 27.87 -1.82
N LEU A 60 18.62 27.86 -2.78
CA LEU A 60 17.66 28.96 -2.96
C LEU A 60 16.55 28.83 -1.90
N GLU A 61 16.52 29.74 -0.93
CA GLU A 61 15.40 29.94 0.00
C GLU A 61 14.23 30.63 -0.75
N LEU A 62 13.65 29.94 -1.70
CA LEU A 62 12.38 30.39 -2.29
C LEU A 62 11.27 30.23 -1.26
N PRO A 63 10.40 31.23 -1.05
CA PRO A 63 9.22 31.06 -0.23
C PRO A 63 8.47 29.80 -0.69
N VAL A 64 8.20 28.90 0.23
CA VAL A 64 7.52 27.63 -0.03
C VAL A 64 6.23 27.84 -0.83
N ALA A 65 5.52 28.97 -0.60
CA ALA A 65 4.35 29.39 -1.35
C ALA A 65 4.61 29.58 -2.86
N VAL A 66 5.78 30.09 -3.26
CA VAL A 66 6.13 30.27 -4.68
C VAL A 66 6.38 28.92 -5.33
N LEU A 67 7.04 28.01 -4.62
CA LEU A 67 7.28 26.65 -5.10
C LEU A 67 5.96 25.91 -5.33
N TYR A 68 5.01 26.02 -4.39
CA TYR A 68 3.66 25.46 -4.52
C TYR A 68 2.84 26.14 -5.63
N GLY A 69 2.95 27.45 -5.78
CA GLY A 69 2.32 28.19 -6.88
C GLY A 69 2.79 27.71 -8.24
N VAL A 70 4.10 27.60 -8.43
CA VAL A 70 4.72 27.10 -9.68
C VAL A 70 4.34 25.65 -9.92
N ALA A 71 4.40 24.78 -8.90
CA ALA A 71 3.99 23.38 -9.00
C ALA A 71 2.51 23.24 -9.34
N SER A 72 1.64 24.08 -8.78
CA SER A 72 0.20 24.08 -9.06
C SER A 72 -0.12 24.54 -10.48
N VAL A 73 0.51 25.62 -10.93
CA VAL A 73 0.35 26.12 -12.33
C VAL A 73 0.88 25.09 -13.31
N PHE A 74 2.04 24.49 -13.02
CA PHE A 74 2.60 23.44 -13.87
C PHE A 74 1.70 22.20 -13.90
N GLY A 75 1.17 21.80 -12.75
CA GLY A 75 0.18 20.72 -12.63
C GLY A 75 -1.10 20.99 -13.44
N LEU A 76 -1.64 22.20 -13.41
CA LEU A 76 -2.79 22.60 -14.21
C LEU A 76 -2.51 22.61 -15.71
N ILE A 77 -1.34 23.14 -16.14
CA ILE A 77 -0.91 23.10 -17.54
C ILE A 77 -0.74 21.64 -18.00
N LEU A 78 -0.17 20.79 -17.14
CA LEU A 78 0.01 19.38 -17.39
C LEU A 78 -1.34 18.67 -17.55
N LEU A 79 -2.27 18.89 -16.64
CA LEU A 79 -3.63 18.36 -16.69
C LEU A 79 -4.36 18.81 -17.96
N TYR A 80 -4.22 20.09 -18.34
CA TYR A 80 -4.78 20.62 -19.58
C TYR A 80 -4.15 19.99 -20.83
N ARG A 81 -2.83 19.85 -20.88
CA ARG A 81 -2.09 19.23 -21.98
C ARG A 81 -2.40 17.74 -22.13
N LEU A 82 -2.55 17.05 -21.01
CA LEU A 82 -2.87 15.61 -20.99
C LEU A 82 -4.37 15.33 -21.17
N ARG A 83 -5.19 16.37 -21.40
CA ARG A 83 -6.65 16.25 -21.60
C ARG A 83 -7.35 15.41 -20.54
N PHE A 84 -6.90 15.48 -19.29
CA PHE A 84 -7.40 14.65 -18.18
C PHE A 84 -7.35 13.15 -18.52
N GLU A 85 -6.27 12.68 -19.13
CA GLU A 85 -6.09 11.25 -19.36
C GLU A 85 -6.08 10.52 -18.02
N SER A 86 -7.02 9.61 -17.84
CA SER A 86 -7.22 8.87 -16.58
C SER A 86 -5.95 8.16 -16.11
N GLU A 87 -5.13 7.63 -17.01
CA GLU A 87 -3.88 6.96 -16.65
C GLU A 87 -2.88 7.90 -15.98
N THR A 88 -2.77 9.14 -16.46
CA THR A 88 -1.89 10.14 -15.85
C THR A 88 -2.38 10.54 -14.46
N LEU A 89 -3.69 10.71 -14.28
CA LEU A 89 -4.26 11.01 -12.96
C LEU A 89 -4.04 9.86 -11.98
N LEU A 90 -4.20 8.61 -12.44
CA LEU A 90 -3.93 7.43 -11.61
C LEU A 90 -2.43 7.33 -11.24
N ALA A 91 -1.53 7.61 -12.19
CA ALA A 91 -0.10 7.64 -11.92
C ALA A 91 0.28 8.73 -10.89
N LEU A 92 -0.27 9.94 -11.05
CA LEU A 92 -0.09 11.02 -10.07
C LEU A 92 -0.61 10.64 -8.69
N ALA A 93 -1.81 10.04 -8.63
CA ALA A 93 -2.40 9.59 -7.36
C ALA A 93 -1.51 8.56 -6.66
N VAL A 94 -1.06 7.54 -7.37
CA VAL A 94 -0.20 6.49 -6.82
C VAL A 94 1.14 7.05 -6.33
N CYS A 95 1.70 8.04 -7.03
CA CYS A 95 2.96 8.66 -6.61
C CYS A 95 2.79 9.62 -5.43
N TYR A 96 1.67 10.33 -5.36
CA TYR A 96 1.43 11.35 -4.34
C TYR A 96 0.90 10.78 -3.02
N LEU A 97 -0.06 9.84 -3.07
CA LEU A 97 -0.76 9.37 -1.87
C LEU A 97 0.19 8.87 -0.75
N PRO A 98 1.27 8.11 -1.01
CA PRO A 98 2.21 7.74 0.04
C PRO A 98 2.97 8.91 0.67
N LEU A 99 3.01 10.06 -0.01
CA LEU A 99 3.70 11.26 0.42
C LEU A 99 2.74 12.31 1.04
N SER A 100 1.44 12.04 1.03
CA SER A 100 0.39 13.01 1.35
C SER A 100 0.48 13.61 2.76
N LYS A 101 1.04 12.88 3.73
CA LYS A 101 1.25 13.40 5.10
C LYS A 101 2.38 14.44 5.17
N SER A 102 3.50 14.22 4.49
CA SER A 102 4.64 15.16 4.47
C SER A 102 4.39 16.38 3.58
N TYR A 103 3.62 16.20 2.52
CA TYR A 103 3.39 17.22 1.50
C TYR A 103 1.91 17.58 1.38
N VAL A 104 1.30 17.88 2.54
CA VAL A 104 -0.14 18.22 2.63
C VAL A 104 -0.50 19.43 1.75
N ALA A 105 0.42 20.40 1.56
CA ALA A 105 0.21 21.63 0.81
C ALA A 105 -1.17 22.26 1.10
N PRO A 106 -1.43 22.73 2.33
CA PRO A 106 -2.70 23.36 2.67
C PRO A 106 -2.82 24.68 1.90
N ILE A 107 -3.85 24.78 1.05
CA ILE A 107 -4.12 25.99 0.28
C ILE A 107 -5.08 26.87 1.10
N SER A 108 -6.06 26.25 1.75
CA SER A 108 -7.01 26.87 2.68
C SER A 108 -7.59 25.81 3.59
N PRO A 109 -8.33 26.16 4.67
CA PRO A 109 -9.03 25.19 5.49
C PRO A 109 -9.86 24.24 4.62
N GLY A 110 -9.61 22.92 4.72
CA GLY A 110 -10.30 21.90 3.95
C GLY A 110 -9.85 21.71 2.49
N VAL A 111 -8.95 22.57 1.98
CA VAL A 111 -8.42 22.46 0.61
C VAL A 111 -6.93 22.10 0.67
N ASN A 112 -6.61 20.85 0.41
CA ASN A 112 -5.26 20.34 0.33
C ASN A 112 -5.05 19.53 -0.97
N ALA A 113 -3.82 19.15 -1.26
CA ALA A 113 -3.49 18.45 -2.50
C ALA A 113 -4.20 17.08 -2.62
N THR A 114 -4.44 16.39 -1.52
CA THR A 114 -5.19 15.11 -1.51
C THR A 114 -6.64 15.34 -1.98
N ASN A 115 -7.33 16.33 -1.40
CA ASN A 115 -8.72 16.65 -1.75
C ASN A 115 -8.86 17.07 -3.22
N ILE A 116 -7.91 17.88 -3.71
CA ILE A 116 -7.89 18.28 -5.13
C ILE A 116 -7.72 17.06 -6.02
N LEU A 117 -6.79 16.17 -5.69
CA LEU A 117 -6.54 14.95 -6.45
C LEU A 117 -7.78 14.03 -6.49
N GLU A 118 -8.45 13.86 -5.37
CA GLU A 118 -9.68 13.06 -5.29
C GLU A 118 -10.80 13.66 -6.14
N VAL A 119 -10.99 14.98 -6.09
CA VAL A 119 -11.95 15.67 -6.95
C VAL A 119 -11.61 15.47 -8.42
N LEU A 120 -10.33 15.56 -8.80
CA LEU A 120 -9.89 15.32 -10.18
C LEU A 120 -10.14 13.86 -10.62
N LEU A 121 -9.91 12.88 -9.74
CA LEU A 121 -10.21 11.49 -10.00
C LEU A 121 -11.72 11.25 -10.20
N LEU A 122 -12.56 11.85 -9.35
CA LEU A 122 -14.01 11.77 -9.47
C LEU A 122 -14.52 12.43 -10.75
N LEU A 123 -14.00 13.61 -11.10
CA LEU A 123 -14.32 14.30 -12.34
C LEU A 123 -13.90 13.48 -13.56
N ALA A 124 -12.71 12.88 -13.56
CA ALA A 124 -12.26 12.00 -14.62
C ALA A 124 -13.21 10.79 -14.77
N TRP A 125 -13.61 10.20 -13.66
CA TRP A 125 -14.57 9.08 -13.68
C TRP A 125 -15.93 9.49 -14.26
N LEU A 126 -16.49 10.63 -13.89
CA LEU A 126 -17.74 11.15 -14.42
C LEU A 126 -17.63 11.45 -15.92
N LEU A 127 -16.53 12.09 -16.36
CA LEU A 127 -16.29 12.43 -17.76
C LEU A 127 -16.09 11.18 -18.64
N GLU A 128 -15.39 10.16 -18.15
CA GLU A 128 -15.25 8.91 -18.88
C GLU A 128 -16.55 8.12 -18.97
N GLY A 129 -17.36 8.14 -17.91
CA GLY A 129 -18.70 7.57 -17.91
C GLY A 129 -19.59 8.20 -18.98
N ALA A 130 -19.56 9.54 -19.10
CA ALA A 130 -20.31 10.29 -20.10
C ALA A 130 -19.82 10.05 -21.55
N ARG A 131 -18.53 9.76 -21.75
CA ARG A 131 -17.94 9.49 -23.08
C ARG A 131 -18.13 8.06 -23.56
N GLY A 132 -18.68 7.16 -22.75
CA GLY A 132 -18.81 5.74 -23.11
C GLY A 132 -17.46 5.04 -23.32
N ALA A 133 -16.38 5.59 -22.79
CA ALA A 133 -14.99 5.16 -23.04
C ALA A 133 -14.65 3.77 -22.48
N ARG A 134 -15.57 3.13 -21.77
CA ARG A 134 -15.35 1.82 -21.17
C ARG A 134 -15.56 0.69 -22.17
N THR A 135 -14.51 -0.10 -22.33
CA THR A 135 -14.56 -1.36 -23.11
C THR A 135 -15.13 -2.52 -22.28
N GLN A 136 -15.04 -2.47 -20.95
CA GLN A 136 -15.54 -3.52 -20.05
C GLN A 136 -16.24 -2.91 -18.82
N ALA A 137 -17.31 -3.56 -18.35
CA ALA A 137 -17.97 -3.16 -17.11
C ALA A 137 -17.05 -3.40 -15.90
N ALA A 138 -17.09 -2.52 -14.90
CA ALA A 138 -16.32 -2.72 -13.66
C ALA A 138 -16.61 -4.07 -12.98
N PRO A 139 -15.64 -4.67 -12.28
CA PRO A 139 -15.83 -5.91 -11.53
C PRO A 139 -16.92 -5.77 -10.46
N ARG A 140 -18.15 -6.13 -10.78
CA ARG A 140 -19.34 -5.88 -9.95
C ARG A 140 -19.26 -6.53 -8.57
N THR A 141 -18.65 -7.72 -8.46
CA THR A 141 -18.53 -8.43 -7.17
C THR A 141 -17.62 -7.67 -6.22
N ASP A 142 -16.48 -7.20 -6.71
CA ASP A 142 -15.48 -6.49 -5.91
C ASP A 142 -16.03 -5.11 -5.51
N ALA A 143 -16.68 -4.41 -6.45
CA ALA A 143 -17.35 -3.15 -6.18
C ALA A 143 -18.44 -3.28 -5.10
N ARG A 144 -19.29 -4.33 -5.16
CA ARG A 144 -20.35 -4.56 -4.17
C ARG A 144 -19.81 -4.87 -2.79
N LEU A 145 -18.73 -5.64 -2.70
CA LEU A 145 -18.12 -5.98 -1.42
C LEU A 145 -17.53 -4.75 -0.72
N VAL A 146 -16.80 -3.91 -1.46
CA VAL A 146 -16.25 -2.67 -0.91
C VAL A 146 -17.36 -1.66 -0.63
N ALA A 147 -18.44 -1.60 -1.45
CA ALA A 147 -19.60 -0.77 -1.18
C ALA A 147 -20.32 -1.20 0.11
N LEU A 148 -20.44 -2.50 0.37
CA LEU A 148 -20.97 -3.00 1.65
C LEU A 148 -20.12 -2.55 2.83
N TRP A 149 -18.79 -2.66 2.70
CA TRP A 149 -17.85 -2.18 3.72
C TRP A 149 -18.00 -0.66 3.95
N ALA A 150 -18.07 0.14 2.87
CA ALA A 150 -18.29 1.58 2.95
C ALA A 150 -19.63 1.92 3.60
N ALA A 151 -20.70 1.20 3.26
CA ALA A 151 -22.03 1.42 3.84
C ALA A 151 -22.06 1.15 5.35
N LEU A 152 -21.43 0.05 5.81
CA LEU A 152 -21.35 -0.27 7.23
C LEU A 152 -20.49 0.75 8.00
N SER A 153 -19.41 1.24 7.40
CA SER A 153 -18.60 2.33 7.96
C SER A 153 -19.40 3.63 8.08
N SER A 154 -20.16 3.98 7.03
CA SER A 154 -21.01 5.18 7.04
C SER A 154 -22.16 5.06 8.07
N LEU A 155 -22.72 3.86 8.22
CA LEU A 155 -23.73 3.60 9.25
C LEU A 155 -23.19 3.84 10.66
N SER A 156 -21.94 3.45 10.91
CA SER A 156 -21.26 3.75 12.18
C SER A 156 -21.07 5.26 12.42
N MET A 157 -20.83 6.05 11.36
CA MET A 157 -20.76 7.50 11.46
C MET A 157 -22.14 8.09 11.84
N VAL A 158 -23.22 7.57 11.25
CA VAL A 158 -24.59 7.94 11.62
C VAL A 158 -24.86 7.59 13.09
N THR A 159 -24.45 6.40 13.54
CA THR A 159 -24.59 5.98 14.94
C THR A 159 -23.90 6.97 15.88
N GLU A 160 -22.68 7.39 15.56
CA GLU A 160 -21.96 8.38 16.38
C GLU A 160 -22.64 9.74 16.34
N THR A 161 -23.09 10.20 15.16
CA THR A 161 -23.83 11.46 15.03
C THR A 161 -25.11 11.48 15.89
N LEU A 162 -25.81 10.35 15.96
CA LEU A 162 -27.02 10.23 16.83
C LEU A 162 -26.66 10.19 18.31
N ARG A 163 -25.47 9.72 18.67
CA ARG A 163 -24.99 9.64 20.05
C ARG A 163 -24.55 11.00 20.59
N VAL A 164 -23.76 11.76 19.82
CA VAL A 164 -23.14 13.01 20.28
C VAL A 164 -23.85 14.27 19.79
N GLY A 165 -24.67 14.15 18.75
CA GLY A 165 -25.27 15.27 18.03
C GLY A 165 -24.46 15.70 16.81
N GLY A 166 -25.15 16.34 15.85
CA GLY A 166 -24.53 16.71 14.56
C GLY A 166 -23.37 17.69 14.71
N ASP A 167 -23.58 18.76 15.50
CA ASP A 167 -22.58 19.82 15.68
C ASP A 167 -21.27 19.27 16.31
N GLU A 168 -21.42 18.43 17.33
CA GLU A 168 -20.27 17.81 17.98
C GLU A 168 -19.58 16.79 17.06
N PHE A 169 -20.34 15.96 16.33
CA PHE A 169 -19.76 15.05 15.35
C PHE A 169 -18.92 15.80 14.31
N PHE A 170 -19.45 16.88 13.72
CA PHE A 170 -18.73 17.65 12.72
C PHE A 170 -17.51 18.37 13.30
N SER A 171 -17.58 18.86 14.52
CA SER A 171 -16.44 19.55 15.16
C SER A 171 -15.29 18.60 15.54
N VAL A 172 -15.61 17.36 15.94
CA VAL A 172 -14.62 16.41 16.48
C VAL A 172 -14.20 15.35 15.44
N HIS A 173 -15.14 14.84 14.64
CA HIS A 173 -14.93 13.66 13.81
C HIS A 173 -14.92 13.91 12.30
N ALA A 174 -15.25 15.12 11.81
CA ALA A 174 -15.37 15.37 10.37
C ALA A 174 -14.08 15.06 9.59
N GLU A 175 -12.94 15.47 10.12
CA GLU A 175 -11.63 15.24 9.48
C GLU A 175 -11.29 13.74 9.43
N SER A 176 -11.43 13.03 10.54
CA SER A 176 -11.17 11.59 10.61
C SER A 176 -12.18 10.77 9.80
N ALA A 177 -13.46 11.18 9.78
CA ALA A 177 -14.49 10.56 8.96
C ALA A 177 -14.21 10.75 7.47
N LYS A 178 -13.81 11.97 7.07
CA LYS A 178 -13.37 12.25 5.70
C LYS A 178 -12.18 11.39 5.34
N ALA A 179 -11.11 11.38 6.13
CA ALA A 179 -9.92 10.58 5.89
C ALA A 179 -10.22 9.07 5.77
N TRP A 180 -11.21 8.59 6.54
CA TRP A 180 -11.72 7.23 6.42
C TRP A 180 -12.45 6.98 5.09
N LEU A 181 -13.24 7.94 4.61
CA LEU A 181 -13.99 7.81 3.35
C LEU A 181 -13.09 7.91 2.11
N ASP A 182 -11.98 8.63 2.18
CA ASP A 182 -11.03 8.82 1.08
C ASP A 182 -10.55 7.47 0.51
N GLN A 183 -10.35 6.46 1.33
CA GLN A 183 -9.97 5.11 0.89
C GLN A 183 -10.97 4.50 -0.09
N PHE A 184 -12.27 4.75 0.09
CA PHE A 184 -13.31 4.26 -0.82
C PHE A 184 -13.32 5.05 -2.12
N VAL A 185 -13.10 6.37 -2.04
CA VAL A 185 -12.95 7.23 -3.22
C VAL A 185 -11.79 6.73 -4.07
N VAL A 186 -10.63 6.47 -3.47
CA VAL A 186 -9.46 5.91 -4.16
C VAL A 186 -9.81 4.56 -4.80
N PHE A 187 -10.37 3.61 -4.05
CA PHE A 187 -10.71 2.31 -4.60
C PHE A 187 -11.66 2.41 -5.79
N PHE A 188 -12.77 3.14 -5.65
CA PHE A 188 -13.77 3.25 -6.73
C PHE A 188 -13.25 4.04 -7.93
N ALA A 189 -12.43 5.07 -7.71
CA ALA A 189 -11.78 5.79 -8.81
C ALA A 189 -10.86 4.86 -9.60
N PHE A 190 -9.96 4.13 -8.95
CA PHE A 190 -9.06 3.20 -9.61
C PHE A 190 -9.81 2.05 -10.31
N LEU A 191 -10.77 1.42 -9.63
CA LEU A 191 -11.58 0.35 -10.19
C LEU A 191 -12.33 0.80 -11.46
N ASN A 192 -12.74 2.06 -11.51
CA ASN A 192 -13.54 2.61 -12.58
C ASN A 192 -12.69 3.25 -13.68
N LEU A 193 -11.56 3.83 -13.42
CA LEU A 193 -10.68 4.49 -14.39
C LEU A 193 -9.70 3.53 -15.06
N ILE A 194 -9.34 2.41 -14.46
CA ILE A 194 -8.53 1.38 -15.11
C ILE A 194 -9.38 0.69 -16.17
N ARG A 195 -9.04 0.91 -17.44
CA ARG A 195 -9.85 0.48 -18.61
C ARG A 195 -9.64 -0.99 -18.96
N ASP A 196 -8.40 -1.47 -18.86
CA ASP A 196 -8.01 -2.82 -19.26
C ASP A 196 -6.83 -3.38 -18.43
N GLY A 197 -6.50 -4.64 -18.64
CA GLY A 197 -5.40 -5.27 -17.93
C GLY A 197 -4.02 -4.73 -18.31
N LYS A 198 -3.84 -4.09 -19.46
CA LYS A 198 -2.57 -3.43 -19.80
C LYS A 198 -2.37 -2.19 -18.94
N MET A 199 -3.40 -1.36 -18.83
CA MET A 199 -3.39 -0.20 -17.95
C MET A 199 -3.25 -0.61 -16.48
N ALA A 200 -3.94 -1.68 -16.04
CA ALA A 200 -3.80 -2.22 -14.69
C ALA A 200 -2.33 -2.58 -14.35
N ARG A 201 -1.63 -3.22 -15.30
CA ARG A 201 -0.19 -3.54 -15.14
C ARG A 201 0.68 -2.29 -15.05
N ARG A 202 0.41 -1.25 -15.86
CA ARG A 202 1.16 0.02 -15.78
C ARG A 202 0.93 0.73 -14.45
N VAL A 203 -0.32 0.77 -13.98
CA VAL A 203 -0.66 1.32 -12.65
C VAL A 203 0.10 0.57 -11.54
N ALA A 204 0.18 -0.78 -11.61
CA ALA A 204 0.98 -1.54 -10.67
C ALA A 204 2.48 -1.18 -10.73
N VAL A 205 3.02 -0.93 -11.93
CA VAL A 205 4.41 -0.46 -12.08
C VAL A 205 4.61 0.92 -11.45
N TYR A 206 3.67 1.85 -11.64
CA TYR A 206 3.74 3.17 -11.01
C TYR A 206 3.73 3.05 -9.47
N ALA A 207 2.87 2.17 -8.91
CA ALA A 207 2.85 1.89 -7.48
C ALA A 207 4.18 1.31 -6.97
N MET A 208 4.75 0.36 -7.70
CA MET A 208 6.07 -0.19 -7.37
C MET A 208 7.18 0.87 -7.42
N LEU A 209 7.20 1.74 -8.43
CA LEU A 209 8.17 2.83 -8.52
C LEU A 209 7.99 3.84 -7.39
N SER A 210 6.76 4.20 -7.06
CA SER A 210 6.44 5.05 -5.91
C SER A 210 6.96 4.45 -4.60
N SER A 211 6.77 3.15 -4.39
CA SER A 211 7.26 2.49 -3.18
C SER A 211 8.79 2.40 -3.10
N VAL A 212 9.48 2.24 -4.23
CA VAL A 212 10.95 2.35 -4.29
C VAL A 212 11.41 3.76 -3.89
N PHE A 213 10.69 4.78 -4.33
CA PHE A 213 11.00 6.16 -3.95
C PHE A 213 10.81 6.40 -2.44
N VAL A 214 9.69 5.93 -1.86
CA VAL A 214 9.46 6.01 -0.41
C VAL A 214 10.55 5.25 0.36
N LEU A 215 10.95 4.06 -0.12
CA LEU A 215 12.03 3.28 0.47
C LEU A 215 13.36 4.06 0.42
N ALA A 216 13.65 4.74 -0.70
CA ALA A 216 14.86 5.56 -0.83
C ALA A 216 14.85 6.75 0.16
N LEU A 217 13.71 7.42 0.35
CA LEU A 217 13.57 8.48 1.35
C LEU A 217 13.81 7.94 2.77
N GLY A 218 13.24 6.79 3.11
CA GLY A 218 13.51 6.13 4.40
C GLY A 218 14.98 5.75 4.57
N PHE A 219 15.67 5.37 3.49
CA PHE A 219 17.10 5.08 3.54
C PHE A 219 17.96 6.33 3.75
N VAL A 220 17.63 7.44 3.09
CA VAL A 220 18.31 8.72 3.32
C VAL A 220 18.16 9.14 4.78
N GLU A 221 16.94 9.09 5.32
CA GLU A 221 16.70 9.37 6.75
C GLU A 221 17.50 8.42 7.66
N TRP A 222 17.65 7.14 7.28
CA TRP A 222 18.48 6.21 8.04
C TRP A 222 19.96 6.62 8.04
N LEU A 223 20.51 7.09 6.91
CA LEU A 223 21.88 7.58 6.85
C LEU A 223 22.13 8.74 7.83
N ASP A 224 21.13 9.63 7.95
CA ASP A 224 21.21 10.79 8.86
C ASP A 224 21.08 10.39 10.33
N LYS A 225 20.31 9.31 10.62
CA LYS A 225 20.01 8.88 11.99
C LYS A 225 20.83 7.69 12.50
N ARG A 226 21.72 7.12 11.68
CA ARG A 226 22.44 5.87 12.01
C ARG A 226 23.33 5.94 13.26
N ASP A 227 23.78 7.13 13.62
CA ASP A 227 24.70 7.37 14.75
C ASP A 227 23.95 7.87 16.01
N ILE A 228 22.60 7.80 16.04
CA ILE A 228 21.79 8.20 17.17
C ILE A 228 21.58 7.01 18.11
N ASP A 229 22.05 7.08 19.34
CA ASP A 229 21.99 6.00 20.32
C ASP A 229 20.57 5.81 20.93
N LYS A 230 19.79 6.90 21.07
CA LYS A 230 18.46 6.82 21.64
C LYS A 230 17.44 6.27 20.65
N ILE A 231 16.85 5.11 20.94
CA ILE A 231 15.91 4.38 20.06
C ILE A 231 14.78 5.28 19.58
N ASP A 232 14.15 6.07 20.46
CA ASP A 232 13.00 6.91 20.08
C ASP A 232 13.36 7.98 19.03
N HIS A 233 14.58 8.52 19.08
CA HIS A 233 15.08 9.49 18.10
C HIS A 233 15.65 8.82 16.84
N ALA A 234 16.16 7.59 16.96
CA ALA A 234 16.70 6.81 15.85
C ALA A 234 15.62 6.21 14.94
N ARG A 235 14.35 6.14 15.40
CA ARG A 235 13.24 5.60 14.61
C ARG A 235 13.01 6.40 13.33
N LEU A 236 12.85 5.69 12.21
CA LEU A 236 12.55 6.30 10.93
C LEU A 236 11.06 6.62 10.81
N LEU A 237 10.76 7.86 10.46
CA LEU A 237 9.40 8.36 10.29
C LEU A 237 8.93 8.24 8.84
N GLY A 238 9.85 8.42 7.89
CA GLY A 238 9.58 8.50 6.46
C GLY A 238 8.61 9.63 6.09
N PRO A 239 8.13 9.64 4.86
CA PRO A 239 7.11 10.61 4.43
C PRO A 239 5.75 10.40 5.11
N GLN A 240 5.54 9.29 5.80
CA GLN A 240 4.34 9.02 6.60
C GLN A 240 4.37 9.71 7.97
N LEU A 241 5.48 10.35 8.35
CA LEU A 241 5.71 11.07 9.61
C LEU A 241 5.47 10.21 10.88
N GLN A 242 5.44 8.87 10.71
CA GLN A 242 5.25 7.94 11.81
C GLN A 242 5.95 6.60 11.53
N PRO A 243 6.77 6.06 12.46
CA PRO A 243 7.55 4.86 12.21
C PRO A 243 6.72 3.63 11.86
N ASN A 244 5.58 3.46 12.54
CA ASN A 244 4.72 2.31 12.31
C ASN A 244 3.98 2.40 10.96
N ASP A 245 3.70 3.62 10.47
CA ASP A 245 3.06 3.86 9.17
C ASP A 245 4.08 3.61 8.05
N LEU A 246 5.31 4.10 8.16
CA LEU A 246 6.39 3.78 7.22
C LEU A 246 6.61 2.27 7.13
N GLY A 247 6.77 1.61 8.29
CA GLY A 247 6.96 0.16 8.34
C GLY A 247 5.79 -0.61 7.74
N GLY A 248 4.55 -0.21 8.05
CA GLY A 248 3.32 -0.82 7.50
C GLY A 248 3.23 -0.65 5.99
N TYR A 249 3.45 0.56 5.48
CA TYR A 249 3.49 0.86 4.05
C TYR A 249 4.53 -0.01 3.32
N LEU A 250 5.75 -0.09 3.84
CA LEU A 250 6.83 -0.88 3.24
C LEU A 250 6.53 -2.38 3.29
N ALA A 251 5.86 -2.87 4.34
CA ALA A 251 5.42 -4.27 4.40
C ALA A 251 4.35 -4.59 3.35
N TYR A 252 3.41 -3.67 3.08
CA TYR A 252 2.40 -3.83 2.03
C TYR A 252 3.04 -3.80 0.65
N SER A 253 3.83 -2.78 0.36
CA SER A 253 4.46 -2.56 -0.93
C SER A 253 5.54 -3.59 -1.28
N ALA A 254 6.05 -4.35 -0.31
CA ALA A 254 6.93 -5.49 -0.56
C ALA A 254 6.25 -6.62 -1.34
N GLY A 255 4.90 -6.74 -1.27
CA GLY A 255 4.16 -7.82 -1.89
C GLY A 255 4.46 -8.03 -3.38
N PRO A 256 4.30 -7.04 -4.27
CA PRO A 256 4.60 -7.16 -5.70
C PRO A 256 6.04 -7.58 -6.00
N PHE A 257 7.00 -7.10 -5.24
CA PHE A 257 8.42 -7.47 -5.38
C PHE A 257 8.67 -8.91 -4.92
N LEU A 258 8.01 -9.37 -3.84
CA LEU A 258 8.01 -10.78 -3.44
C LEU A 258 7.43 -11.67 -4.55
N GLY A 259 6.34 -11.22 -5.18
CA GLY A 259 5.77 -11.91 -6.33
C GLY A 259 6.76 -12.02 -7.49
N LEU A 260 7.47 -10.93 -7.84
CA LEU A 260 8.51 -10.94 -8.86
C LEU A 260 9.66 -11.87 -8.48
N LEU A 261 10.16 -11.82 -7.26
CA LEU A 261 11.23 -12.66 -6.77
C LEU A 261 10.84 -14.14 -6.85
N PHE A 262 9.70 -14.50 -6.28
CA PHE A 262 9.28 -15.89 -6.16
C PHE A 262 8.84 -16.54 -7.48
N CYS A 263 8.34 -15.75 -8.44
CA CYS A 263 8.06 -16.25 -9.78
C CYS A 263 9.32 -16.41 -10.65
N ASN A 264 10.41 -15.70 -10.33
CA ASN A 264 11.60 -15.63 -11.16
C ASN A 264 12.90 -16.04 -10.42
N TRP A 265 12.80 -16.66 -9.25
CA TRP A 265 13.93 -16.90 -8.36
C TRP A 265 15.10 -17.68 -9.00
N THR A 266 14.81 -18.55 -9.98
CA THR A 266 15.82 -19.31 -10.74
C THR A 266 16.52 -18.50 -11.84
N ARG A 267 16.01 -17.31 -12.16
CA ARG A 267 16.56 -16.47 -13.20
C ARG A 267 17.59 -15.50 -12.61
N VAL A 268 18.83 -15.59 -13.06
CA VAL A 268 19.91 -14.68 -12.64
C VAL A 268 19.51 -13.20 -12.77
N ARG A 269 18.71 -12.89 -13.79
CA ARG A 269 18.18 -11.55 -14.04
C ARG A 269 17.31 -11.02 -12.86
N SER A 270 16.77 -11.88 -11.99
CA SER A 270 15.97 -11.45 -10.83
C SER A 270 16.82 -11.03 -9.64
N TRP A 271 18.13 -11.24 -9.69
CA TRP A 271 19.04 -10.84 -8.62
C TRP A 271 19.19 -9.33 -8.44
N TRP A 272 18.69 -8.52 -9.40
CA TRP A 272 18.57 -7.08 -9.19
C TRP A 272 17.59 -6.72 -8.06
N LEU A 273 16.72 -7.64 -7.65
CA LEU A 273 15.83 -7.47 -6.49
C LEU A 273 16.57 -7.63 -5.15
N ALA A 274 17.76 -8.24 -5.12
CA ALA A 274 18.51 -8.43 -3.89
C ALA A 274 18.83 -7.09 -3.18
N PRO A 275 19.41 -6.08 -3.84
CA PRO A 275 19.64 -4.78 -3.20
C PRO A 275 18.36 -4.12 -2.73
N TYR A 276 17.23 -4.26 -3.45
CA TYR A 276 15.93 -3.77 -2.98
C TYR A 276 15.53 -4.41 -1.65
N PHE A 277 15.61 -5.76 -1.54
CA PHE A 277 15.22 -6.45 -0.30
C PHE A 277 16.19 -6.18 0.85
N LEU A 278 17.49 -6.06 0.59
CA LEU A 278 18.46 -5.66 1.60
C LEU A 278 18.13 -4.27 2.17
N LEU A 279 17.84 -3.32 1.27
CA LEU A 279 17.46 -1.98 1.64
C LEU A 279 16.13 -1.95 2.40
N LEU A 280 15.12 -2.69 1.90
CA LEU A 280 13.81 -2.83 2.52
C LEU A 280 13.93 -3.35 3.96
N VAL A 281 14.65 -4.46 4.15
CA VAL A 281 14.86 -5.04 5.49
C VAL A 281 15.57 -4.04 6.39
N ARG A 282 16.60 -3.35 5.89
CA ARG A 282 17.33 -2.35 6.66
C ARG A 282 16.45 -1.21 7.15
N VAL A 283 15.64 -0.63 6.24
CA VAL A 283 14.74 0.48 6.57
C VAL A 283 13.61 0.02 7.49
N VAL A 284 12.98 -1.13 7.20
CA VAL A 284 11.92 -1.70 8.05
C VAL A 284 12.42 -1.96 9.46
N VAL A 285 13.62 -2.54 9.61
CA VAL A 285 14.23 -2.76 10.94
C VAL A 285 14.42 -1.43 11.66
N ALA A 286 14.90 -0.41 10.98
CA ALA A 286 15.16 0.91 11.59
C ALA A 286 13.87 1.70 11.93
N THR A 287 12.69 1.24 11.49
CA THR A 287 11.41 1.78 12.02
C THR A 287 11.12 1.33 13.44
N PHE A 288 11.75 0.25 13.92
CA PHE A 288 11.45 -0.42 15.17
C PHE A 288 9.95 -0.79 15.34
N SER A 289 9.26 -1.07 14.23
CA SER A 289 7.85 -1.44 14.23
C SER A 289 7.65 -2.95 14.26
N ARG A 290 7.22 -3.50 15.42
CA ARG A 290 6.90 -4.94 15.56
C ARG A 290 5.84 -5.39 14.54
N GLY A 291 4.80 -4.57 14.33
CA GLY A 291 3.75 -4.86 13.35
C GLY A 291 4.29 -4.97 11.92
N ALA A 292 5.25 -4.13 11.53
CA ALA A 292 5.86 -4.18 10.21
C ALA A 292 6.70 -5.47 10.01
N TYR A 293 7.44 -5.91 11.03
CA TYR A 293 8.21 -7.16 10.98
C TYR A 293 7.31 -8.38 10.79
N ILE A 294 6.24 -8.44 11.59
CA ILE A 294 5.25 -9.53 11.50
C ILE A 294 4.56 -9.48 10.15
N GLY A 295 4.12 -8.29 9.70
CA GLY A 295 3.47 -8.12 8.41
C GLY A 295 4.35 -8.59 7.24
N LEU A 296 5.62 -8.19 7.22
CA LEU A 296 6.56 -8.63 6.19
C LEU A 296 6.80 -10.16 6.26
N GLY A 297 6.99 -10.70 7.47
CA GLY A 297 7.15 -12.16 7.68
C GLY A 297 5.94 -12.95 7.18
N VAL A 298 4.74 -12.54 7.53
CA VAL A 298 3.48 -13.18 7.09
C VAL A 298 3.30 -13.06 5.57
N ALA A 299 3.71 -11.92 4.95
CA ALA A 299 3.71 -11.75 3.51
C ALA A 299 4.62 -12.78 2.80
N VAL A 300 5.84 -12.95 3.30
CA VAL A 300 6.80 -13.95 2.78
C VAL A 300 6.24 -15.37 2.90
N VAL A 301 5.73 -15.73 4.06
CA VAL A 301 5.11 -17.04 4.33
C VAL A 301 3.92 -17.31 3.41
N CYS A 302 3.04 -16.33 3.25
CA CYS A 302 1.88 -16.42 2.35
C CYS A 302 2.31 -16.59 0.89
N ALA A 303 3.25 -15.76 0.42
CA ALA A 303 3.76 -15.87 -0.94
C ALA A 303 4.39 -17.25 -1.21
N ALA A 304 5.19 -17.75 -0.27
CA ALA A 304 5.81 -19.07 -0.36
C ALA A 304 4.75 -20.20 -0.40
N PHE A 305 3.73 -20.11 0.44
CA PHE A 305 2.63 -21.08 0.51
C PHE A 305 1.79 -21.10 -0.79
N VAL A 306 1.39 -19.93 -1.29
CA VAL A 306 0.61 -19.79 -2.53
C VAL A 306 1.40 -20.29 -3.74
N ARG A 307 2.73 -20.09 -3.75
CA ARG A 307 3.61 -20.58 -4.80
C ARG A 307 3.67 -22.11 -4.85
N GLY A 308 3.70 -22.78 -3.69
CA GLY A 308 3.67 -24.23 -3.62
C GLY A 308 4.21 -24.78 -2.31
N ARG A 309 3.67 -25.93 -1.89
CA ARG A 309 4.03 -26.54 -0.60
C ARG A 309 5.52 -26.81 -0.46
N LEU A 310 6.16 -27.39 -1.48
CA LEU A 310 7.60 -27.68 -1.45
C LEU A 310 8.42 -26.39 -1.29
N PHE A 311 8.06 -25.33 -2.02
CA PHE A 311 8.70 -24.04 -1.92
C PHE A 311 8.51 -23.41 -0.52
N PHE A 312 7.33 -23.56 0.06
CA PHE A 312 7.04 -23.12 1.43
C PHE A 312 7.93 -23.84 2.44
N PHE A 313 8.00 -25.18 2.41
CA PHE A 313 8.83 -25.92 3.36
C PHE A 313 10.32 -25.66 3.16
N ALA A 314 10.79 -25.57 1.90
CA ALA A 314 12.18 -25.27 1.60
C ALA A 314 12.60 -23.87 2.07
N SER A 315 11.77 -22.84 1.81
CA SER A 315 12.06 -21.47 2.24
C SER A 315 11.94 -21.29 3.76
N SER A 316 10.97 -21.95 4.39
CA SER A 316 10.82 -21.95 5.85
C SER A 316 12.00 -22.63 6.53
N LEU A 317 12.42 -23.79 6.03
CA LEU A 317 13.60 -24.50 6.52
C LEU A 317 14.86 -23.65 6.33
N ALA A 318 15.05 -23.05 5.16
CA ALA A 318 16.18 -22.18 4.88
C ALA A 318 16.23 -20.99 5.83
N LEU A 319 15.06 -20.36 6.12
CA LEU A 319 14.96 -19.25 7.07
C LEU A 319 15.34 -19.68 8.49
N VAL A 320 14.81 -20.82 8.93
CA VAL A 320 15.12 -21.39 10.26
C VAL A 320 16.63 -21.69 10.36
N LEU A 321 17.19 -22.39 9.38
CA LEU A 321 18.62 -22.70 9.37
C LEU A 321 19.49 -21.44 9.33
N MET A 322 19.07 -20.41 8.58
CA MET A 322 19.78 -19.14 8.50
C MET A 322 19.81 -18.43 9.88
N VAL A 323 18.69 -18.38 10.59
CA VAL A 323 18.60 -17.77 11.94
C VAL A 323 19.45 -18.56 12.94
N PHE A 324 19.41 -19.89 12.89
CA PHE A 324 20.22 -20.74 13.79
C PHE A 324 21.72 -20.67 13.49
N GLN A 325 22.12 -20.66 12.21
CA GLN A 325 23.53 -20.65 11.83
C GLN A 325 24.19 -19.28 11.97
N PHE A 326 23.40 -18.23 11.79
CA PHE A 326 23.88 -16.84 11.83
C PHE A 326 23.05 -15.98 12.79
N PRO A 327 23.13 -16.21 14.12
CA PRO A 327 22.40 -15.41 15.12
C PRO A 327 22.71 -13.91 15.02
N SER A 328 23.90 -13.56 14.53
CA SER A 328 24.32 -12.16 14.29
C SER A 328 23.56 -11.45 13.18
N LEU A 329 22.81 -12.17 12.32
CA LEU A 329 21.92 -11.56 11.33
C LEU A 329 20.64 -11.02 11.96
N VAL A 330 20.30 -11.48 13.17
CA VAL A 330 19.21 -10.88 13.96
C VAL A 330 19.75 -9.57 14.54
N PRO A 331 19.25 -8.40 14.12
CA PRO A 331 19.74 -7.13 14.65
C PRO A 331 19.68 -7.10 16.18
N GLU A 332 20.70 -6.55 16.80
CA GLU A 332 20.81 -6.46 18.27
C GLU A 332 19.59 -5.75 18.86
N SER A 333 19.13 -4.69 18.19
CA SER A 333 17.89 -3.98 18.52
C SER A 333 16.61 -4.85 18.51
N LEU A 334 16.57 -5.90 17.69
CA LEU A 334 15.48 -6.89 17.69
C LEU A 334 15.63 -7.88 18.84
N ARG A 335 16.87 -8.29 19.12
CA ARG A 335 17.21 -9.17 20.23
C ARG A 335 16.94 -8.49 21.58
N GLU A 336 17.42 -7.27 21.76
CA GLU A 336 17.15 -6.45 22.95
C GLU A 336 15.64 -6.25 23.18
N ARG A 337 14.85 -5.99 22.12
CA ARG A 337 13.38 -5.90 22.23
C ARG A 337 12.70 -7.22 22.56
N MET A 338 13.23 -8.34 22.09
CA MET A 338 12.72 -9.67 22.46
C MET A 338 13.07 -10.01 23.91
N GLU A 339 14.29 -9.69 24.34
CA GLU A 339 14.76 -9.88 25.71
C GLU A 339 13.99 -8.99 26.69
N GLN A 340 13.72 -7.74 26.33
CA GLN A 340 12.88 -6.82 27.11
C GLN A 340 11.42 -7.29 27.20
N THR A 341 10.92 -8.06 26.25
CA THR A 341 9.57 -8.65 26.29
C THR A 341 9.52 -9.90 27.18
N THR A 342 10.66 -10.57 27.41
CA THR A 342 10.76 -11.83 28.17
C THR A 342 11.39 -11.66 29.55
N SER A 343 12.08 -10.55 29.84
CA SER A 343 12.72 -10.32 31.14
C SER A 343 11.71 -9.83 32.17
N THR A 344 11.38 -10.70 33.13
CA THR A 344 10.56 -10.44 34.34
C THR A 344 11.31 -9.69 35.43
N GLY A 345 12.30 -8.85 35.12
CA GLY A 345 13.20 -8.23 36.13
C GLY A 345 13.35 -6.71 35.97
N ILE A 346 12.92 -6.02 36.99
CA ILE A 346 13.29 -4.71 37.63
C ILE A 346 13.78 -3.50 36.79
N GLN A 347 13.98 -3.60 35.46
CA GLN A 347 14.20 -2.42 34.60
C GLN A 347 13.04 -2.24 33.59
N GLN A 348 11.88 -2.10 34.10
CA GLN A 348 10.57 -2.38 33.54
C GLN A 348 9.86 -1.17 32.89
N ASP A 349 10.53 -0.01 32.69
CA ASP A 349 9.71 1.21 32.67
C ASP A 349 9.18 1.73 31.34
N SER A 350 9.51 1.18 30.17
CA SER A 350 8.88 1.77 28.97
C SER A 350 8.30 0.78 27.95
N LEU A 351 8.85 -0.40 27.82
CA LEU A 351 8.42 -1.33 26.76
C LEU A 351 7.39 -2.35 27.24
N ASP A 352 7.45 -2.77 28.50
CA ASP A 352 6.43 -3.60 29.13
C ASP A 352 5.13 -2.81 29.33
N ARG A 353 5.25 -1.55 29.72
CA ARG A 353 4.14 -0.59 29.84
C ARG A 353 3.36 -0.43 28.55
N SER A 354 4.04 -0.32 27.38
CA SER A 354 3.37 -0.23 26.08
C SER A 354 2.61 -1.52 25.71
N SER A 355 3.04 -2.68 26.15
CA SER A 355 2.35 -3.95 25.90
C SER A 355 1.17 -4.13 26.85
N GLU A 356 1.31 -3.80 28.13
CA GLU A 356 0.23 -3.79 29.11
C GLU A 356 -0.87 -2.80 28.73
N THR A 357 -0.50 -1.57 28.36
CA THR A 357 -1.45 -0.57 27.86
C THR A 357 -2.28 -1.10 26.69
N ARG A 358 -1.64 -1.81 25.74
CA ARG A 358 -2.38 -2.41 24.60
C ARG A 358 -3.36 -3.47 25.06
N LEU A 359 -2.99 -4.33 26.00
CA LEU A 359 -3.90 -5.35 26.53
C LEU A 359 -5.13 -4.73 27.20
N LEU A 360 -4.92 -3.66 27.99
CA LEU A 360 -6.02 -2.90 28.59
C LEU A 360 -6.95 -2.29 27.52
N LEU A 361 -6.38 -1.66 26.49
CA LEU A 361 -7.13 -1.08 25.39
C LEU A 361 -7.85 -2.15 24.55
N TRP A 362 -7.25 -3.34 24.39
CA TRP A 362 -7.89 -4.46 23.69
C TRP A 362 -9.08 -5.01 24.49
N ASN A 363 -8.95 -5.18 25.80
CA ASN A 363 -10.04 -5.59 26.67
C ASN A 363 -11.18 -4.57 26.61
N ALA A 364 -10.89 -3.28 26.74
CA ALA A 364 -11.89 -2.23 26.59
C ALA A 364 -12.61 -2.29 25.23
N ALA A 365 -11.87 -2.52 24.13
CA ALA A 365 -12.48 -2.65 22.81
C ALA A 365 -13.35 -3.91 22.67
N ILE A 366 -12.98 -5.02 23.34
CA ILE A 366 -13.77 -6.25 23.38
C ILE A 366 -15.06 -6.00 24.15
N ASP A 367 -15.00 -5.39 25.33
CA ASP A 367 -16.16 -5.09 26.17
C ASP A 367 -17.13 -4.15 25.45
N MET A 368 -16.63 -3.09 24.81
CA MET A 368 -17.42 -2.22 23.94
C MET A 368 -18.12 -2.98 22.81
N THR A 369 -17.43 -3.97 22.23
CA THR A 369 -17.99 -4.84 21.16
C THR A 369 -19.08 -5.74 21.71
N LEU A 370 -18.88 -6.34 22.88
CA LEU A 370 -19.86 -7.24 23.51
C LEU A 370 -21.15 -6.52 23.90
N GLU A 371 -21.06 -5.25 24.30
CA GLU A 371 -22.24 -4.44 24.59
C GLU A 371 -23.03 -4.05 23.33
N ASN A 372 -22.34 -3.80 22.19
CA ASN A 372 -22.97 -3.38 20.93
C ASN A 372 -22.41 -4.17 19.72
N PRO A 373 -22.68 -5.48 19.64
CA PRO A 373 -22.00 -6.33 18.65
C PRO A 373 -22.40 -6.07 17.20
N ILE A 374 -23.57 -5.47 16.93
CA ILE A 374 -24.08 -5.28 15.57
C ILE A 374 -23.62 -3.94 14.98
N LEU A 375 -23.80 -2.85 15.70
CA LEU A 375 -23.52 -1.49 15.20
C LEU A 375 -22.22 -0.89 15.76
N GLY A 376 -21.63 -1.51 16.79
CA GLY A 376 -20.56 -0.90 17.56
C GLY A 376 -21.05 0.30 18.38
N LYS A 377 -20.12 1.05 18.93
CA LYS A 377 -20.41 2.26 19.74
C LYS A 377 -20.45 3.55 18.91
N GLY A 378 -20.18 3.50 17.62
CA GLY A 378 -20.08 4.63 16.72
C GLY A 378 -18.65 4.96 16.30
N PHE A 379 -18.51 5.58 15.12
CA PHE A 379 -17.21 5.94 14.54
C PHE A 379 -16.50 6.99 15.41
N GLY A 380 -15.22 6.72 15.77
CA GLY A 380 -14.41 7.61 16.60
C GLY A 380 -14.72 7.53 18.11
N SER A 381 -15.75 6.77 18.52
CA SER A 381 -16.20 6.68 19.91
C SER A 381 -15.19 6.06 20.88
N PHE A 382 -14.24 5.24 20.40
CA PHE A 382 -13.28 4.53 21.25
C PHE A 382 -12.50 5.50 22.15
N ALA A 383 -11.95 6.57 21.59
CA ALA A 383 -11.14 7.54 22.34
C ALA A 383 -11.92 8.19 23.50
N ALA A 384 -13.20 8.49 23.26
CA ALA A 384 -14.07 9.12 24.26
C ALA A 384 -14.58 8.15 25.33
N LEU A 385 -14.86 6.90 24.95
CA LEU A 385 -15.53 5.92 25.80
C LEU A 385 -14.59 4.97 26.55
N LYS A 386 -13.34 4.78 26.09
CA LYS A 386 -12.39 3.83 26.67
C LYS A 386 -12.20 3.95 28.18
N GLY A 387 -12.25 5.19 28.71
CA GLY A 387 -12.10 5.45 30.14
C GLY A 387 -13.22 4.86 31.02
N ALA A 388 -14.37 4.50 30.45
CA ALA A 388 -15.42 3.77 31.15
C ALA A 388 -15.15 2.26 31.25
N TYR A 389 -14.19 1.74 30.46
CA TYR A 389 -13.84 0.31 30.35
C TYR A 389 -12.43 0.02 30.85
N THR A 390 -11.67 1.04 31.27
CA THR A 390 -10.31 0.89 31.80
C THR A 390 -10.25 1.41 33.23
N GLU A 391 -9.60 0.67 34.13
CA GLU A 391 -9.39 1.07 35.53
C GLU A 391 -8.37 2.22 35.65
N ILE A 392 -7.52 2.37 34.64
CA ILE A 392 -6.44 3.35 34.58
C ILE A 392 -6.71 4.32 33.42
N ASN A 393 -6.48 5.61 33.67
CA ASN A 393 -6.56 6.59 32.58
C ASN A 393 -5.40 6.39 31.59
N VAL A 394 -5.76 5.99 30.37
CA VAL A 394 -4.83 5.73 29.28
C VAL A 394 -4.94 6.85 28.24
N GLU A 395 -3.84 7.54 27.96
CA GLU A 395 -3.84 8.70 27.05
C GLU A 395 -4.04 8.32 25.57
N GLU A 396 -3.58 7.11 25.18
CA GLU A 396 -3.66 6.65 23.79
C GLU A 396 -5.10 6.64 23.26
N ALA A 397 -5.31 7.32 22.14
CA ALA A 397 -6.63 7.43 21.50
C ALA A 397 -7.01 6.19 20.67
N ASP A 398 -6.04 5.35 20.28
CA ASP A 398 -6.21 4.17 19.44
C ASP A 398 -5.92 2.89 20.23
N ASN A 399 -6.69 1.82 19.98
CA ASN A 399 -6.44 0.51 20.57
C ASN A 399 -5.28 -0.26 19.90
N HIS A 400 -4.65 0.29 18.88
CA HIS A 400 -3.54 -0.31 18.12
C HIS A 400 -3.83 -1.71 17.56
N ASN A 401 -5.08 -1.99 17.21
CA ASN A 401 -5.52 -3.21 16.53
C ASN A 401 -6.71 -2.88 15.63
N MET A 402 -6.51 -2.92 14.32
CA MET A 402 -7.53 -2.55 13.34
C MET A 402 -8.81 -3.40 13.45
N PHE A 403 -8.68 -4.67 13.80
CA PHE A 403 -9.84 -5.57 13.90
C PHE A 403 -10.69 -5.20 15.10
N LEU A 404 -10.08 -4.91 16.23
CA LEU A 404 -10.76 -4.44 17.44
C LEU A 404 -11.28 -3.00 17.25
N TYR A 405 -10.54 -2.15 16.52
CA TYR A 405 -11.02 -0.83 16.12
C TYR A 405 -12.36 -0.91 15.38
N ILE A 406 -12.43 -1.79 14.38
CA ILE A 406 -13.66 -1.99 13.60
C ILE A 406 -14.77 -2.58 14.46
N CYS A 407 -14.50 -3.61 15.25
CA CYS A 407 -15.51 -4.25 16.09
C CYS A 407 -16.14 -3.30 17.10
N SER A 408 -15.31 -2.60 17.86
CA SER A 408 -15.78 -1.73 18.95
C SER A 408 -16.58 -0.53 18.45
N GLN A 409 -16.23 0.00 17.28
CA GLN A 409 -16.83 1.20 16.75
C GLN A 409 -17.88 0.97 15.67
N MET A 410 -17.76 -0.11 14.86
CA MET A 410 -18.62 -0.37 13.69
C MET A 410 -19.35 -1.70 13.77
N GLY A 411 -19.03 -2.54 14.77
CA GLY A 411 -19.66 -3.84 15.02
C GLY A 411 -19.05 -5.00 14.23
N ILE A 412 -19.49 -6.21 14.58
CA ILE A 412 -19.03 -7.47 13.99
C ILE A 412 -19.38 -7.58 12.49
N PRO A 413 -20.58 -7.13 12.00
CA PRO A 413 -20.87 -7.17 10.57
C PRO A 413 -19.86 -6.37 9.73
N ALA A 414 -19.39 -5.22 10.25
CA ALA A 414 -18.37 -4.40 9.61
C ALA A 414 -17.01 -5.13 9.58
N LEU A 415 -16.62 -5.80 10.67
CA LEU A 415 -15.42 -6.63 10.68
C LEU A 415 -15.49 -7.76 9.64
N ILE A 416 -16.62 -8.45 9.55
CA ILE A 416 -16.83 -9.53 8.56
C ILE A 416 -16.67 -8.96 7.15
N ALA A 417 -17.29 -7.81 6.84
CA ALA A 417 -17.15 -7.18 5.53
C ALA A 417 -15.69 -6.82 5.23
N PHE A 418 -14.96 -6.25 6.17
CA PHE A 418 -13.53 -5.96 6.02
C PHE A 418 -12.68 -7.22 5.80
N ALA A 419 -12.91 -8.26 6.61
CA ALA A 419 -12.23 -9.53 6.47
C ALA A 419 -12.50 -10.17 5.08
N LEU A 420 -13.73 -10.08 4.57
CA LEU A 420 -14.09 -10.54 3.23
C LEU A 420 -13.37 -9.73 2.13
N VAL A 421 -13.15 -8.43 2.32
CA VAL A 421 -12.35 -7.61 1.38
C VAL A 421 -10.90 -8.11 1.33
N ILE A 422 -10.27 -8.35 2.49
CA ILE A 422 -8.90 -8.88 2.55
C ILE A 422 -8.85 -10.29 1.92
N LEU A 423 -9.78 -11.17 2.29
CA LEU A 423 -9.89 -12.52 1.73
C LEU A 423 -10.10 -12.47 0.20
N ARG A 424 -10.86 -11.50 -0.28
CA ARG A 424 -11.09 -11.30 -1.71
C ARG A 424 -9.80 -10.94 -2.43
N MET A 425 -8.99 -10.05 -1.89
CA MET A 425 -7.68 -9.72 -2.45
C MET A 425 -6.76 -10.94 -2.49
N LEU A 426 -6.70 -11.72 -1.42
CA LEU A 426 -5.95 -12.97 -1.36
C LEU A 426 -6.41 -13.96 -2.45
N GLN A 427 -7.73 -14.12 -2.62
CA GLN A 427 -8.32 -15.00 -3.63
C GLN A 427 -8.01 -14.52 -5.06
N LEU A 428 -8.13 -13.24 -5.34
CA LEU A 428 -7.80 -12.64 -6.64
C LEU A 428 -6.33 -12.88 -6.95
N GLY A 429 -5.45 -12.60 -6.00
CA GLY A 429 -4.02 -12.81 -6.12
C GLY A 429 -3.66 -14.27 -6.41
N ALA A 430 -4.17 -15.22 -5.63
CA ALA A 430 -3.94 -16.65 -5.82
C ALA A 430 -4.51 -17.18 -7.15
N ARG A 431 -5.68 -16.68 -7.59
CA ARG A 431 -6.28 -17.05 -8.88
C ARG A 431 -5.48 -16.52 -10.06
N LEU A 432 -5.04 -15.26 -10.02
CA LEU A 432 -4.18 -14.66 -11.05
C LEU A 432 -2.84 -15.40 -11.13
N PHE A 433 -2.20 -15.71 -10.02
CA PHE A 433 -0.97 -16.49 -10.00
C PHE A 433 -1.13 -17.84 -10.74
N ARG A 434 -2.27 -18.51 -10.56
CA ARG A 434 -2.52 -19.83 -11.15
C ARG A 434 -3.02 -19.77 -12.61
N ARG A 435 -3.75 -18.72 -13.00
CA ARG A 435 -4.48 -18.66 -14.27
C ARG A 435 -3.88 -17.69 -15.29
N CYS A 436 -3.10 -16.70 -14.86
CA CYS A 436 -2.45 -15.77 -15.77
C CYS A 436 -1.38 -16.50 -16.58
N THR A 437 -1.32 -16.24 -17.88
CA THR A 437 -0.39 -16.90 -18.79
C THR A 437 0.98 -16.23 -18.80
N ASP A 438 0.99 -14.90 -18.63
CA ASP A 438 2.21 -14.12 -18.60
C ASP A 438 2.84 -14.09 -17.18
N ASN A 439 4.19 -14.07 -17.14
CA ASN A 439 4.92 -14.16 -15.88
C ASN A 439 4.74 -12.92 -14.98
N PHE A 440 4.58 -11.73 -15.58
CA PHE A 440 4.38 -10.51 -14.80
C PHE A 440 3.01 -10.49 -14.12
N GLY A 441 1.94 -10.87 -14.84
CA GLY A 441 0.62 -11.00 -14.25
C GLY A 441 0.57 -12.06 -13.14
N ARG A 442 1.29 -13.18 -13.30
CA ARG A 442 1.46 -14.17 -12.22
C ARG A 442 2.18 -13.58 -11.02
N SER A 443 3.24 -12.80 -11.25
CA SER A 443 3.99 -12.12 -10.18
C SER A 443 3.12 -11.11 -9.42
N LEU A 444 2.34 -10.28 -10.14
CA LEU A 444 1.39 -9.36 -9.50
C LEU A 444 0.32 -10.10 -8.69
N GLY A 445 -0.16 -11.24 -9.22
CA GLY A 445 -1.10 -12.08 -8.48
C GLY A 445 -0.51 -12.62 -7.18
N LEU A 446 0.68 -13.21 -7.23
CA LEU A 446 1.37 -13.71 -6.04
C LEU A 446 1.68 -12.59 -5.04
N GLY A 447 2.11 -11.44 -5.56
CA GLY A 447 2.40 -10.24 -4.77
C GLY A 447 1.17 -9.67 -4.08
N GLY A 448 0.01 -9.67 -4.77
CA GLY A 448 -1.25 -9.24 -4.17
C GLY A 448 -1.73 -10.16 -3.04
N ALA A 449 -1.51 -11.47 -3.16
CA ALA A 449 -1.78 -12.40 -2.07
C ALA A 449 -0.85 -12.14 -0.86
N ALA A 450 0.43 -11.87 -1.11
CA ALA A 450 1.39 -11.50 -0.09
C ALA A 450 1.01 -10.18 0.62
N MET A 451 0.60 -9.15 -0.14
CA MET A 451 0.14 -7.88 0.40
C MET A 451 -1.10 -8.05 1.28
N ALA A 452 -2.09 -8.86 0.87
CA ALA A 452 -3.27 -9.14 1.70
C ALA A 452 -2.88 -9.76 3.05
N ALA A 453 -1.89 -10.64 3.04
CA ALA A 453 -1.35 -11.25 4.26
C ALA A 453 -0.56 -10.23 5.11
N ALA A 454 0.23 -9.34 4.49
CA ALA A 454 0.91 -8.24 5.18
C ALA A 454 -0.09 -7.33 5.90
N VAL A 455 -1.22 -6.99 5.24
CA VAL A 455 -2.29 -6.17 5.83
C VAL A 455 -2.81 -6.81 7.12
N ILE A 456 -3.03 -8.13 7.14
CA ILE A 456 -3.44 -8.83 8.37
C ILE A 456 -2.37 -8.66 9.45
N GLY A 457 -1.11 -9.00 9.15
CA GLY A 457 -0.04 -8.99 10.13
C GLY A 457 0.23 -7.61 10.73
N VAL A 458 0.31 -6.57 9.90
CA VAL A 458 0.54 -5.19 10.34
C VAL A 458 -0.61 -4.68 11.21
N ASN A 459 -1.86 -4.96 10.82
CA ASN A 459 -3.06 -4.42 11.47
C ASN A 459 -3.47 -5.17 12.75
N MET A 460 -2.80 -6.27 13.08
CA MET A 460 -2.91 -6.88 14.42
C MET A 460 -2.23 -6.02 15.51
N PHE A 461 -1.30 -5.15 15.11
CA PHE A 461 -0.52 -4.34 16.05
C PHE A 461 -0.60 -2.84 15.73
N GLY A 462 -1.62 -2.42 15.01
CA GLY A 462 -1.86 -1.02 14.68
C GLY A 462 -3.09 -0.84 13.80
N SER A 463 -3.65 0.36 13.75
CA SER A 463 -4.82 0.71 12.92
C SER A 463 -4.37 1.41 11.63
N ARG A 464 -3.53 0.74 10.81
CA ARG A 464 -2.83 1.37 9.66
C ARG A 464 -3.71 1.58 8.43
N MET A 465 -4.90 0.98 8.38
CA MET A 465 -5.85 1.21 7.29
C MET A 465 -6.62 2.53 7.43
N VAL A 466 -6.50 3.23 8.56
CA VAL A 466 -7.12 4.53 8.78
C VAL A 466 -6.48 5.62 7.91
N ASP A 467 -5.15 5.55 7.75
CA ASP A 467 -4.38 6.55 7.03
C ASP A 467 -4.25 6.22 5.54
N ILE A 468 -4.72 7.12 4.68
CA ILE A 468 -4.67 6.95 3.23
C ILE A 468 -3.23 6.84 2.69
N CYS A 469 -2.25 7.49 3.33
CA CYS A 469 -0.85 7.39 2.93
C CYS A 469 -0.26 5.97 3.07
N VAL A 470 -0.91 5.10 3.85
CA VAL A 470 -0.56 3.68 4.01
C VAL A 470 -1.55 2.79 3.27
N SER A 471 -2.85 3.02 3.44
CA SER A 471 -3.90 2.14 2.94
C SER A 471 -4.13 2.23 1.43
N ALA A 472 -3.79 3.35 0.78
CA ALA A 472 -4.00 3.54 -0.65
C ALA A 472 -3.35 2.44 -1.49
N GLU A 473 -2.16 1.98 -1.11
CA GLU A 473 -1.45 0.89 -1.79
C GLU A 473 -2.32 -0.38 -1.89
N PHE A 474 -2.96 -0.77 -0.78
CA PHE A 474 -3.87 -1.92 -0.74
C PHE A 474 -5.08 -1.72 -1.67
N TRP A 475 -5.73 -0.56 -1.63
CA TRP A 475 -6.91 -0.27 -2.43
C TRP A 475 -6.63 -0.21 -3.93
N VAL A 476 -5.50 0.39 -4.30
CA VAL A 476 -5.01 0.42 -5.68
C VAL A 476 -4.74 -1.00 -6.19
N TYR A 477 -4.02 -1.82 -5.42
CA TYR A 477 -3.73 -3.20 -5.84
C TYR A 477 -5.00 -4.06 -5.89
N LEU A 478 -5.95 -3.89 -4.99
CA LEU A 478 -7.24 -4.59 -5.07
C LEU A 478 -7.96 -4.27 -6.38
N ALA A 479 -8.00 -3.00 -6.79
CA ALA A 479 -8.59 -2.58 -8.05
C ALA A 479 -7.84 -3.15 -9.27
N VAL A 480 -6.51 -3.08 -9.27
CA VAL A 480 -5.63 -3.67 -10.30
C VAL A 480 -5.91 -5.16 -10.47
N LEU A 481 -5.90 -5.93 -9.38
CA LEU A 481 -6.11 -7.38 -9.42
C LEU A 481 -7.53 -7.74 -9.88
N ALA A 482 -8.54 -6.95 -9.47
CA ALA A 482 -9.92 -7.16 -9.86
C ALA A 482 -10.11 -6.99 -11.38
N VAL A 483 -9.54 -5.93 -11.97
CA VAL A 483 -9.59 -5.68 -13.42
C VAL A 483 -8.82 -6.76 -14.19
N MET A 484 -7.62 -7.10 -13.77
CA MET A 484 -6.81 -8.17 -14.39
C MET A 484 -7.53 -9.52 -14.35
N TRP A 485 -8.18 -9.85 -13.22
CA TRP A 485 -8.94 -11.09 -13.09
C TRP A 485 -10.14 -11.14 -14.01
N GLN A 486 -10.85 -10.03 -14.20
CA GLN A 486 -11.96 -9.94 -15.12
C GLN A 486 -11.52 -10.25 -16.57
N GLU A 487 -10.39 -9.68 -17.00
CA GLU A 487 -9.83 -9.94 -18.33
C GLU A 487 -9.44 -11.42 -18.51
N VAL A 488 -8.77 -12.02 -17.52
CA VAL A 488 -8.41 -13.46 -17.57
C VAL A 488 -9.66 -14.34 -17.70
N ARG A 489 -10.74 -14.01 -16.99
CA ARG A 489 -12.01 -14.73 -17.10
C ARG A 489 -12.67 -14.58 -18.48
N ALA A 490 -12.69 -13.38 -19.03
CA ALA A 490 -13.26 -13.12 -20.37
C ALA A 490 -12.55 -13.95 -21.44
N ARG A 491 -11.23 -13.92 -21.47
CA ARG A 491 -10.40 -14.72 -22.39
C ARG A 491 -10.60 -16.23 -22.23
N SER A 492 -10.83 -16.70 -20.99
CA SER A 492 -11.09 -18.13 -20.75
C SER A 492 -12.46 -18.57 -21.25
N SER A 493 -13.48 -17.70 -21.18
CA SER A 493 -14.83 -17.98 -21.70
C SER A 493 -14.90 -17.94 -23.23
N GLU A 494 -14.11 -17.10 -23.89
CA GLU A 494 -13.99 -17.05 -25.35
C GLU A 494 -13.32 -18.31 -25.93
N ARG A 495 -12.34 -18.87 -25.22
CA ARG A 495 -11.65 -20.12 -25.63
C ARG A 495 -12.49 -21.38 -25.43
N ALA A 496 -13.51 -21.31 -24.57
CA ALA A 496 -14.40 -22.42 -24.30
C ALA A 496 -15.65 -22.47 -25.22
N LYS A 497 -15.87 -21.42 -25.99
CA LYS A 497 -16.85 -21.34 -27.11
C LYS A 497 -16.19 -21.71 -28.40
#